data_75a87ebafd2e2ac5beb9aae5078a6f4c
#
_entry.id   75a87ebafd2e2ac5beb9aae5078a6f4c
#
_cell.length_a   1.000
_cell.length_b   1.000
_cell.length_c   1.000
_cell.angle_alpha   90.00
_cell.angle_beta   90.00
_cell.angle_gamma   90.00
#
_symmetry.space_group_name_H-M   'P 1'
#
loop_
_entity.id
_entity.type
_entity.pdbx_description
1 polymer ?
#
loop_
_entity_poly.entity_id
_entity_poly.type
_entity_poly.pdbx_seq_one_letter_code
_entity_poly.pdbx_strand_id
1 'polypeptide(L)'
;YWQRTKPRGLVEKIDNIEEQESFGISRFGQFNWHDRLNFDACVECGRCTAVCPVNRAGGPLDPREIILSLKKRMMEGYTKTEEVLVPDVVSKESLLACTTCGACVEQCPSRIEIVNTIQQMRRSLALEEGQFAEGVAKTLQNIQSVGNPWGLDPDARWAWLEGLDVAFAEPGVHYDILYWVGCSAAYDKRNQKIAKAMIKILKHSGLSFAVMQEEMCNAEFARRVGEEYLYQIQTQTNIDNLRQYNFTRLLAACPHCFNTLKNEYPEFERGQFNV
;
A
#
# COMPACT_ATOMS: atom_id res chain seq x y z
N TYR A 1 -24.55 5.67 14.19
CA TYR A 1 -23.17 6.03 14.57
C TYR A 1 -22.21 5.04 13.89
N TRP A 2 -21.71 5.39 12.71
CA TRP A 2 -20.75 4.60 11.98
C TRP A 2 -19.36 4.88 12.54
N GLN A 3 -18.89 4.06 13.44
CA GLN A 3 -17.47 4.09 13.81
C GLN A 3 -16.67 3.48 12.66
N ARG A 4 -15.57 4.15 12.31
CA ARG A 4 -14.62 3.60 11.35
C ARG A 4 -13.95 2.38 11.98
N THR A 5 -14.17 1.22 11.39
CA THR A 5 -13.61 -0.05 11.87
C THR A 5 -12.22 -0.35 11.27
N LYS A 6 -11.87 0.33 10.17
CA LYS A 6 -10.61 0.08 9.43
C LYS A 6 -9.60 1.20 9.64
N PRO A 7 -8.30 0.88 9.74
CA PRO A 7 -7.23 1.87 9.79
C PRO A 7 -7.20 2.75 8.55
N ARG A 8 -6.74 3.99 8.70
CA ARG A 8 -6.54 4.90 7.57
C ARG A 8 -5.44 4.38 6.65
N GLY A 9 -5.63 4.52 5.35
CA GLY A 9 -4.66 4.11 4.35
C GLY A 9 -4.55 2.59 4.15
N LEU A 10 -5.38 1.81 4.84
CA LEU A 10 -5.53 0.38 4.56
C LEU A 10 -6.11 0.20 3.16
N VAL A 11 -5.45 -0.61 2.37
CA VAL A 11 -5.99 -1.18 1.13
C VAL A 11 -6.37 -2.62 1.44
N GLU A 12 -7.61 -2.99 1.19
CA GLU A 12 -8.11 -4.32 1.50
C GLU A 12 -7.47 -5.40 0.63
N LYS A 13 -7.19 -6.54 1.23
CA LYS A 13 -6.68 -7.72 0.54
C LYS A 13 -7.74 -8.28 -0.42
N ILE A 14 -7.32 -8.88 -1.52
CA ILE A 14 -8.14 -9.81 -2.30
C ILE A 14 -7.97 -11.18 -1.66
N ASP A 15 -9.06 -11.72 -1.10
CA ASP A 15 -9.03 -13.07 -0.53
C ASP A 15 -8.98 -14.11 -1.65
N ASN A 16 -8.23 -15.20 -1.42
CA ASN A 16 -8.09 -16.32 -2.36
C ASN A 16 -7.80 -15.87 -3.79
N ILE A 17 -6.81 -14.97 -3.95
CA ILE A 17 -6.52 -14.33 -5.24
C ILE A 17 -6.30 -15.35 -6.39
N GLU A 18 -5.78 -16.53 -6.07
CA GLU A 18 -5.55 -17.61 -7.05
C GLU A 18 -6.84 -18.27 -7.56
N GLU A 19 -7.95 -18.12 -6.84
CA GLU A 19 -9.25 -18.69 -7.17
C GLU A 19 -10.20 -17.66 -7.84
N GLN A 20 -9.78 -16.39 -7.93
CA GLN A 20 -10.61 -15.32 -8.47
C GLN A 20 -10.61 -15.34 -10.00
N GLU A 21 -11.80 -15.21 -10.60
CA GLU A 21 -11.97 -15.03 -12.04
C GLU A 21 -11.77 -13.56 -12.48
N SER A 22 -11.88 -12.61 -11.53
CA SER A 22 -11.72 -11.17 -11.76
C SER A 22 -11.02 -10.54 -10.55
N PHE A 23 -10.07 -9.65 -10.80
CA PHE A 23 -9.18 -9.10 -9.77
C PHE A 23 -9.53 -7.68 -9.34
N GLY A 24 -10.54 -7.10 -9.93
CA GLY A 24 -10.94 -5.73 -9.65
C GLY A 24 -12.32 -5.42 -10.21
N ILE A 25 -12.57 -4.16 -10.51
CA ILE A 25 -13.83 -3.69 -11.06
C ILE A 25 -13.57 -2.92 -12.36
N SER A 26 -13.96 -3.51 -13.49
CA SER A 26 -13.90 -2.91 -14.83
C SER A 26 -15.25 -2.40 -15.32
N ARG A 27 -16.36 -2.93 -14.77
CA ARG A 27 -17.73 -2.62 -15.18
C ARG A 27 -18.60 -2.25 -13.99
N PHE A 28 -19.57 -1.37 -14.19
CA PHE A 28 -20.43 -0.87 -13.11
C PHE A 28 -21.19 -2.00 -12.37
N GLY A 29 -21.60 -3.03 -13.09
CA GLY A 29 -22.33 -4.17 -12.52
C GLY A 29 -21.57 -4.96 -11.45
N GLN A 30 -20.22 -4.88 -11.44
CA GLN A 30 -19.37 -5.58 -10.48
C GLN A 30 -19.31 -4.89 -9.10
N PHE A 31 -19.71 -3.60 -9.00
CA PHE A 31 -19.84 -2.95 -7.70
C PHE A 31 -20.93 -3.62 -6.87
N ASN A 32 -20.62 -3.93 -5.63
CA ASN A 32 -21.57 -4.49 -4.68
C ASN A 32 -22.57 -3.41 -4.20
N TRP A 33 -23.59 -3.82 -3.43
CA TRP A 33 -24.61 -2.90 -2.93
C TRP A 33 -24.07 -1.80 -2.02
N HIS A 34 -23.02 -2.10 -1.23
CA HIS A 34 -22.40 -1.16 -0.32
C HIS A 34 -21.64 -0.07 -1.08
N ASP A 35 -20.91 -0.43 -2.15
CA ASP A 35 -20.23 0.54 -3.02
C ASP A 35 -21.24 1.48 -3.67
N ARG A 36 -22.36 0.94 -4.16
CA ARG A 36 -23.44 1.73 -4.77
C ARG A 36 -24.10 2.67 -3.76
N LEU A 37 -24.29 2.22 -2.50
CA LEU A 37 -24.78 3.08 -1.42
C LEU A 37 -23.78 4.21 -1.11
N ASN A 38 -22.47 3.94 -1.16
CA ASN A 38 -21.45 4.95 -1.01
C ASN A 38 -21.56 6.06 -2.09
N PHE A 39 -21.80 5.68 -3.36
CA PHE A 39 -21.98 6.66 -4.43
C PHE A 39 -23.22 7.53 -4.22
N ASP A 40 -24.33 6.92 -3.82
CA ASP A 40 -25.59 7.63 -3.55
C ASP A 40 -25.49 8.57 -2.35
N ALA A 41 -24.76 8.17 -1.30
CA ALA A 41 -24.56 8.96 -0.08
C ALA A 41 -23.72 10.24 -0.28
N CYS A 42 -23.17 10.48 -1.48
CA CYS A 42 -22.40 11.67 -1.77
C CYS A 42 -23.29 12.92 -1.79
N VAL A 43 -23.01 13.85 -0.84
CA VAL A 43 -23.71 15.14 -0.72
C VAL A 43 -22.98 16.28 -1.45
N GLU A 44 -22.01 15.97 -2.30
CA GLU A 44 -21.31 16.90 -3.20
C GLU A 44 -20.60 18.09 -2.53
N CYS A 45 -20.28 17.97 -1.25
CA CYS A 45 -19.76 19.07 -0.43
C CYS A 45 -18.33 19.54 -0.79
N GLY A 46 -17.59 18.83 -1.63
CA GLY A 46 -16.26 19.20 -2.13
C GLY A 46 -15.10 19.05 -1.14
N ARG A 47 -15.32 18.59 0.10
CA ARG A 47 -14.26 18.47 1.12
C ARG A 47 -13.14 17.50 0.68
N CYS A 48 -13.48 16.41 0.00
CA CYS A 48 -12.50 15.45 -0.52
C CYS A 48 -11.58 16.05 -1.58
N THR A 49 -12.11 16.92 -2.46
CA THR A 49 -11.34 17.68 -3.46
C THR A 49 -10.41 18.67 -2.77
N ALA A 50 -10.93 19.45 -1.81
CA ALA A 50 -10.17 20.49 -1.11
C ALA A 50 -8.94 19.98 -0.35
N VAL A 51 -8.95 18.71 0.12
CA VAL A 51 -7.83 18.12 0.88
C VAL A 51 -6.95 17.21 0.02
N CYS A 52 -7.34 16.93 -1.23
CA CYS A 52 -6.56 16.05 -2.09
C CYS A 52 -5.21 16.69 -2.46
N PRO A 53 -4.06 16.06 -2.13
CA PRO A 53 -2.76 16.64 -2.44
C PRO A 53 -2.52 16.74 -3.95
N VAL A 54 -3.02 15.79 -4.74
CA VAL A 54 -2.89 15.79 -6.20
C VAL A 54 -3.69 16.94 -6.81
N ASN A 55 -4.95 17.12 -6.41
CA ASN A 55 -5.80 18.21 -6.88
C ASN A 55 -5.19 19.58 -6.52
N ARG A 56 -4.73 19.74 -5.28
CA ARG A 56 -4.08 20.98 -4.81
C ARG A 56 -2.79 21.31 -5.54
N ALA A 57 -2.11 20.32 -6.07
CA ALA A 57 -0.92 20.50 -6.90
C ALA A 57 -1.24 20.75 -8.38
N GLY A 58 -2.52 20.86 -8.76
CA GLY A 58 -2.96 21.04 -10.15
C GLY A 58 -2.95 19.75 -10.98
N GLY A 59 -2.87 18.59 -10.34
CA GLY A 59 -2.92 17.30 -11.02
C GLY A 59 -4.35 16.90 -11.43
N PRO A 60 -4.51 15.82 -12.22
CA PRO A 60 -5.76 15.48 -12.90
C PRO A 60 -6.81 14.84 -11.98
N LEU A 61 -6.48 14.51 -10.72
CA LEU A 61 -7.40 13.84 -9.81
C LEU A 61 -8.32 14.82 -9.09
N ASP A 62 -9.63 14.64 -9.26
CA ASP A 62 -10.66 15.14 -8.35
C ASP A 62 -11.42 13.95 -7.73
N PRO A 63 -11.23 13.66 -6.43
CA PRO A 63 -11.90 12.54 -5.77
C PRO A 63 -13.43 12.65 -5.77
N ARG A 64 -13.98 13.88 -5.77
CA ARG A 64 -15.42 14.11 -5.86
C ARG A 64 -15.95 13.70 -7.23
N GLU A 65 -15.28 14.12 -8.30
CA GLU A 65 -15.71 13.83 -9.67
C GLU A 65 -15.71 12.32 -9.96
N ILE A 66 -14.79 11.55 -9.39
CA ILE A 66 -14.82 10.07 -9.51
C ILE A 66 -16.15 9.54 -8.95
N ILE A 67 -16.53 9.94 -7.74
CA ILE A 67 -17.78 9.46 -7.10
C ILE A 67 -19.00 9.97 -7.84
N LEU A 68 -19.01 11.23 -8.30
CA LEU A 68 -20.14 11.80 -9.04
C LEU A 68 -20.34 11.14 -10.41
N SER A 69 -19.25 10.82 -11.11
CA SER A 69 -19.33 10.08 -12.38
C SER A 69 -19.94 8.69 -12.18
N LEU A 70 -19.54 7.97 -11.12
CA LEU A 70 -20.11 6.67 -10.78
C LEU A 70 -21.56 6.80 -10.32
N LYS A 71 -21.92 7.82 -9.51
CA LYS A 71 -23.30 8.11 -9.12
C LYS A 71 -24.18 8.42 -10.34
N LYS A 72 -23.71 9.26 -11.24
CA LYS A 72 -24.40 9.58 -12.49
C LYS A 72 -24.65 8.31 -13.31
N ARG A 73 -23.64 7.48 -13.47
CA ARG A 73 -23.72 6.20 -14.18
C ARG A 73 -24.75 5.27 -13.56
N MET A 74 -24.80 5.22 -12.22
CA MET A 74 -25.81 4.46 -11.48
C MET A 74 -27.23 4.93 -11.76
N MET A 75 -27.46 6.25 -11.79
CA MET A 75 -28.79 6.84 -12.02
C MET A 75 -29.28 6.70 -13.46
N GLU A 76 -28.38 6.67 -14.44
CA GLU A 76 -28.70 6.42 -15.85
C GLU A 76 -29.17 4.97 -16.12
N GLY A 77 -29.07 4.10 -15.11
CA GLY A 77 -29.40 2.68 -15.18
C GLY A 77 -28.28 1.87 -15.85
N TYR A 78 -27.95 0.72 -15.23
CA TYR A 78 -26.84 -0.13 -15.71
C TYR A 78 -27.25 -1.11 -16.81
N THR A 79 -28.24 -0.78 -17.60
CA THR A 79 -28.65 -1.58 -18.78
C THR A 79 -27.59 -1.62 -19.88
N LYS A 80 -26.59 -0.72 -19.82
CA LYS A 80 -25.36 -0.80 -20.62
C LYS A 80 -24.26 -1.58 -19.86
N THR A 81 -24.44 -2.87 -19.75
CA THR A 81 -23.51 -3.79 -19.07
C THR A 81 -22.15 -3.90 -19.75
N GLU A 82 -21.99 -3.37 -20.94
CA GLU A 82 -20.79 -3.49 -21.76
C GLU A 82 -19.80 -2.31 -21.58
N GLU A 83 -20.26 -1.19 -21.04
CA GLU A 83 -19.43 0.01 -20.87
C GLU A 83 -18.34 -0.22 -19.83
N VAL A 84 -17.08 0.04 -20.20
CA VAL A 84 -15.91 -0.06 -19.33
C VAL A 84 -15.85 1.18 -18.46
N LEU A 85 -15.57 1.03 -17.17
CA LEU A 85 -15.48 2.17 -16.26
C LEU A 85 -14.31 3.10 -16.61
N VAL A 86 -13.21 2.54 -17.03
CA VAL A 86 -12.00 3.28 -17.43
C VAL A 86 -11.67 2.93 -18.88
N PRO A 87 -11.64 3.89 -19.81
CA PRO A 87 -11.69 5.33 -19.57
C PRO A 87 -13.09 5.97 -19.66
N ASP A 88 -14.17 5.23 -19.92
CA ASP A 88 -15.46 5.78 -20.37
C ASP A 88 -16.20 6.58 -19.29
N VAL A 89 -16.08 6.19 -18.02
CA VAL A 89 -16.74 6.86 -16.88
C VAL A 89 -15.73 7.64 -16.02
N VAL A 90 -14.54 7.07 -15.81
CA VAL A 90 -13.46 7.66 -15.03
C VAL A 90 -12.21 7.71 -15.88
N SER A 91 -11.54 8.86 -15.97
CA SER A 91 -10.32 8.98 -16.77
C SER A 91 -9.18 8.16 -16.13
N LYS A 92 -8.40 7.49 -16.96
CA LYS A 92 -7.23 6.71 -16.54
C LYS A 92 -6.20 7.58 -15.81
N GLU A 93 -5.95 8.78 -16.31
CA GLU A 93 -5.00 9.73 -15.73
C GLU A 93 -5.43 10.12 -14.31
N SER A 94 -6.72 10.43 -14.12
CA SER A 94 -7.27 10.74 -12.80
C SER A 94 -7.10 9.57 -11.83
N LEU A 95 -7.44 8.36 -12.30
CA LEU A 95 -7.34 7.14 -11.50
C LEU A 95 -5.90 6.86 -11.07
N LEU A 96 -4.94 6.91 -12.01
CA LEU A 96 -3.53 6.60 -11.76
C LEU A 96 -2.82 7.68 -10.94
N ALA A 97 -3.30 8.92 -10.92
CA ALA A 97 -2.71 10.00 -10.14
C ALA A 97 -2.97 9.90 -8.63
N CYS A 98 -3.89 9.05 -8.17
CA CYS A 98 -4.18 8.91 -6.74
C CYS A 98 -2.98 8.36 -5.96
N THR A 99 -2.57 9.08 -4.89
CA THR A 99 -1.48 8.66 -3.99
C THR A 99 -1.94 7.75 -2.85
N THR A 100 -3.21 7.36 -2.83
CA THR A 100 -3.83 6.50 -1.79
C THR A 100 -3.65 7.00 -0.34
N CYS A 101 -3.46 8.30 -0.14
CA CYS A 101 -3.17 8.90 1.16
C CYS A 101 -4.35 8.88 2.16
N GLY A 102 -5.58 8.58 1.72
CA GLY A 102 -6.77 8.50 2.55
C GLY A 102 -7.35 9.83 3.03
N ALA A 103 -6.76 10.99 2.68
CA ALA A 103 -7.23 12.30 3.14
C ALA A 103 -8.69 12.59 2.73
N CYS A 104 -9.09 12.21 1.52
CA CYS A 104 -10.46 12.34 1.01
C CYS A 104 -11.48 11.51 1.81
N VAL A 105 -11.11 10.29 2.19
CA VAL A 105 -11.94 9.39 3.01
C VAL A 105 -12.11 9.95 4.42
N GLU A 106 -11.04 10.50 4.99
CA GLU A 106 -11.06 11.09 6.33
C GLU A 106 -11.96 12.32 6.45
N GLN A 107 -11.94 13.18 5.44
CA GLN A 107 -12.72 14.43 5.43
C GLN A 107 -14.15 14.24 4.95
N CYS A 108 -14.50 13.05 4.45
CA CYS A 108 -15.84 12.78 3.96
C CYS A 108 -16.86 12.67 5.10
N PRO A 109 -17.90 13.56 5.17
CA PRO A 109 -18.92 13.48 6.21
C PRO A 109 -19.77 12.23 6.10
N SER A 110 -19.95 11.70 4.87
CA SER A 110 -20.67 10.46 4.60
C SER A 110 -19.77 9.22 4.68
N ARG A 111 -18.46 9.39 4.96
CA ARG A 111 -17.47 8.31 5.10
C ARG A 111 -17.34 7.40 3.88
N ILE A 112 -17.47 7.96 2.69
CA ILE A 112 -17.35 7.24 1.43
C ILE A 112 -15.93 6.70 1.27
N GLU A 113 -15.79 5.43 0.95
CA GLU A 113 -14.50 4.73 0.77
C GLU A 113 -13.90 4.99 -0.62
N ILE A 114 -13.61 6.27 -0.93
CA ILE A 114 -13.14 6.72 -2.25
C ILE A 114 -11.85 6.01 -2.68
N VAL A 115 -10.91 5.82 -1.75
CA VAL A 115 -9.64 5.16 -2.04
C VAL A 115 -9.85 3.70 -2.41
N ASN A 116 -10.76 3.00 -1.72
CA ASN A 116 -11.08 1.62 -2.05
C ASN A 116 -11.72 1.52 -3.45
N THR A 117 -12.65 2.41 -3.78
CA THR A 117 -13.25 2.51 -5.12
C THR A 117 -12.18 2.68 -6.22
N ILE A 118 -11.24 3.60 -6.02
CA ILE A 118 -10.11 3.82 -6.92
C ILE A 118 -9.26 2.55 -7.04
N GLN A 119 -8.98 1.91 -5.92
CA GLN A 119 -8.10 0.74 -5.87
C GLN A 119 -8.70 -0.47 -6.60
N GLN A 120 -10.01 -0.67 -6.48
CA GLN A 120 -10.70 -1.73 -7.22
C GLN A 120 -10.59 -1.55 -8.75
N MET A 121 -10.74 -0.33 -9.25
CA MET A 121 -10.55 -0.04 -10.68
C MET A 121 -9.09 -0.18 -11.11
N ARG A 122 -8.11 0.21 -10.25
CA ARG A 122 -6.68 0.01 -10.53
C ARG A 122 -6.30 -1.46 -10.64
N ARG A 123 -6.87 -2.31 -9.78
CA ARG A 123 -6.63 -3.76 -9.82
C ARG A 123 -7.04 -4.37 -11.14
N SER A 124 -8.20 -3.99 -11.68
CA SER A 124 -8.61 -4.43 -13.00
C SER A 124 -7.63 -3.97 -14.09
N LEU A 125 -7.25 -2.68 -14.09
CA LEU A 125 -6.25 -2.18 -15.06
C LEU A 125 -4.90 -2.91 -14.95
N ALA A 126 -4.43 -3.16 -13.72
CA ALA A 126 -3.12 -3.76 -13.47
C ALA A 126 -3.10 -5.26 -13.80
N LEU A 127 -4.05 -6.03 -13.23
CA LEU A 127 -4.01 -7.49 -13.24
C LEU A 127 -4.71 -8.10 -14.46
N GLU A 128 -5.73 -7.43 -15.02
CA GLU A 128 -6.47 -7.94 -16.17
C GLU A 128 -5.96 -7.35 -17.49
N GLU A 129 -5.54 -6.07 -17.50
CA GLU A 129 -5.14 -5.37 -18.72
C GLU A 129 -3.62 -5.08 -18.80
N GLY A 130 -2.87 -5.32 -17.71
CA GLY A 130 -1.43 -5.02 -17.65
C GLY A 130 -1.10 -3.53 -17.80
N GLN A 131 -2.05 -2.65 -17.47
CA GLN A 131 -1.91 -1.20 -17.68
C GLN A 131 -1.45 -0.48 -16.41
N PHE A 132 -0.30 0.15 -16.50
CA PHE A 132 0.32 0.93 -15.43
C PHE A 132 0.65 2.36 -15.89
N ALA A 133 0.96 3.24 -14.94
CA ALA A 133 1.63 4.50 -15.24
C ALA A 133 3.06 4.24 -15.76
N GLU A 134 3.63 5.20 -16.46
CA GLU A 134 5.00 5.12 -16.97
C GLU A 134 6.01 4.82 -15.84
N GLY A 135 6.94 3.91 -16.10
CA GLY A 135 7.98 3.49 -15.14
C GLY A 135 7.53 2.51 -14.06
N VAL A 136 6.23 2.32 -13.84
CA VAL A 136 5.72 1.39 -12.80
C VAL A 136 6.12 -0.04 -13.08
N ALA A 137 5.96 -0.52 -14.31
CA ALA A 137 6.28 -1.90 -14.69
C ALA A 137 7.74 -2.27 -14.35
N LYS A 138 8.69 -1.35 -14.59
CA LYS A 138 10.10 -1.56 -14.23
C LYS A 138 10.32 -1.68 -12.73
N THR A 139 9.62 -0.85 -11.94
CA THR A 139 9.68 -0.90 -10.48
C THR A 139 9.12 -2.21 -9.94
N LEU A 140 7.99 -2.68 -10.48
CA LEU A 140 7.40 -3.98 -10.12
C LEU A 140 8.35 -5.14 -10.44
N GLN A 141 8.94 -5.14 -11.64
CA GLN A 141 9.94 -6.12 -12.04
C GLN A 141 11.15 -6.12 -11.08
N ASN A 142 11.64 -4.96 -10.67
CA ASN A 142 12.74 -4.85 -9.72
C ASN A 142 12.37 -5.41 -8.35
N ILE A 143 11.16 -5.11 -7.83
CA ILE A 143 10.68 -5.66 -6.56
C ILE A 143 10.62 -7.18 -6.64
N GLN A 144 10.08 -7.72 -7.73
CA GLN A 144 9.97 -9.16 -7.94
C GLN A 144 11.32 -9.87 -8.05
N SER A 145 12.28 -9.27 -8.77
CA SER A 145 13.55 -9.94 -9.10
C SER A 145 14.62 -9.81 -8.04
N VAL A 146 14.72 -8.63 -7.37
CA VAL A 146 15.80 -8.32 -6.42
C VAL A 146 15.32 -7.76 -5.08
N GLY A 147 14.03 -7.80 -4.79
CA GLY A 147 13.46 -7.38 -3.50
C GLY A 147 13.59 -5.89 -3.18
N ASN A 148 13.83 -5.03 -4.18
CA ASN A 148 13.84 -3.58 -3.98
C ASN A 148 13.39 -2.82 -5.23
N PRO A 149 12.76 -1.62 -5.08
CA PRO A 149 12.13 -0.89 -6.19
C PRO A 149 13.12 -0.33 -7.23
N TRP A 150 14.40 -0.22 -6.90
CA TRP A 150 15.41 0.39 -7.79
C TRP A 150 16.22 -0.62 -8.62
N GLY A 151 16.05 -1.93 -8.35
CA GLY A 151 16.83 -2.97 -9.03
C GLY A 151 18.31 -2.97 -8.62
N LEU A 152 18.59 -2.49 -7.40
CA LEU A 152 19.95 -2.45 -6.86
C LEU A 152 20.34 -3.82 -6.29
N ASP A 153 21.65 -4.06 -6.21
CA ASP A 153 22.22 -5.29 -5.70
C ASP A 153 21.75 -5.58 -4.26
N PRO A 154 21.09 -6.72 -4.00
CA PRO A 154 20.67 -7.11 -2.65
C PRO A 154 21.83 -7.19 -1.66
N ASP A 155 23.03 -7.61 -2.09
CA ASP A 155 24.21 -7.71 -1.23
C ASP A 155 24.68 -6.35 -0.75
N ALA A 156 24.46 -5.28 -1.53
CA ALA A 156 24.76 -3.92 -1.15
C ALA A 156 23.81 -3.32 -0.08
N ARG A 157 22.70 -4.04 0.25
CA ARG A 157 21.70 -3.57 1.19
C ARG A 157 22.28 -3.19 2.55
N TRP A 158 23.29 -3.91 3.01
CA TRP A 158 23.85 -3.78 4.33
C TRP A 158 25.24 -3.10 4.37
N ALA A 159 25.78 -2.72 3.22
CA ALA A 159 27.11 -2.08 3.13
C ALA A 159 27.25 -0.81 4.00
N TRP A 160 26.15 -0.07 4.21
CA TRP A 160 26.14 1.14 5.04
C TRP A 160 26.24 0.87 6.55
N LEU A 161 26.07 -0.38 7.00
CA LEU A 161 26.25 -0.82 8.40
C LEU A 161 27.73 -0.96 8.79
N GLU A 162 28.64 -0.97 7.83
CA GLU A 162 30.07 -1.12 8.10
C GLU A 162 30.52 -0.14 9.20
N GLY A 163 31.19 -0.67 10.22
CA GLY A 163 31.69 0.08 11.39
C GLY A 163 30.65 0.47 12.43
N LEU A 164 29.36 0.04 12.29
CA LEU A 164 28.32 0.38 13.26
C LEU A 164 28.10 -0.67 14.36
N ASP A 165 28.72 -1.83 14.27
CA ASP A 165 28.53 -2.92 15.26
C ASP A 165 27.03 -3.15 15.55
N VAL A 166 26.30 -3.63 14.57
CA VAL A 166 24.87 -4.00 14.64
C VAL A 166 24.75 -5.48 14.35
N ALA A 167 24.06 -6.20 15.22
CA ALA A 167 23.82 -7.62 15.03
C ALA A 167 22.77 -7.86 13.95
N PHE A 168 22.99 -8.89 13.12
CA PHE A 168 21.90 -9.52 12.40
C PHE A 168 21.15 -10.46 13.34
N ALA A 169 19.83 -10.53 13.15
CA ALA A 169 18.99 -11.39 13.97
C ALA A 169 19.34 -12.86 13.74
N GLU A 170 19.41 -13.63 14.83
CA GLU A 170 19.69 -15.07 14.81
C GLU A 170 18.45 -15.84 15.31
N PRO A 171 18.08 -16.97 14.67
CA PRO A 171 17.02 -17.82 15.17
C PRO A 171 17.30 -18.30 16.61
N GLY A 172 16.28 -18.26 17.46
CA GLY A 172 16.39 -18.68 18.87
C GLY A 172 16.90 -17.62 19.84
N VAL A 173 17.47 -16.50 19.34
CA VAL A 173 17.86 -15.35 20.17
C VAL A 173 16.66 -14.40 20.29
N HIS A 174 16.38 -13.91 21.51
CA HIS A 174 15.34 -12.92 21.75
C HIS A 174 15.89 -11.51 21.68
N TYR A 175 15.16 -10.62 21.00
CA TYR A 175 15.45 -9.19 20.90
C TYR A 175 14.26 -8.37 21.42
N ASP A 176 14.51 -7.27 22.12
CA ASP A 176 13.45 -6.32 22.48
C ASP A 176 12.88 -5.66 21.22
N ILE A 177 13.76 -5.38 20.24
CA ILE A 177 13.41 -4.71 18.99
C ILE A 177 14.06 -5.44 17.80
N LEU A 178 13.22 -5.80 16.81
CA LEU A 178 13.70 -6.08 15.46
C LEU A 178 13.51 -4.82 14.62
N TYR A 179 14.61 -4.26 14.10
CA TYR A 179 14.56 -3.03 13.31
C TYR A 179 14.42 -3.33 11.83
N TRP A 180 13.21 -3.06 11.31
CA TRP A 180 12.91 -3.05 9.86
C TRP A 180 13.45 -1.77 9.25
N VAL A 181 14.55 -1.86 8.53
CA VAL A 181 15.26 -0.69 7.96
C VAL A 181 14.49 -0.07 6.80
N GLY A 182 13.91 -0.91 5.96
CA GLY A 182 13.21 -0.51 4.74
C GLY A 182 14.16 -0.21 3.57
N CYS A 183 13.66 -0.38 2.36
CA CYS A 183 14.46 -0.25 1.15
C CYS A 183 15.06 1.16 0.97
N SER A 184 14.31 2.22 1.29
CA SER A 184 14.80 3.60 1.16
C SER A 184 16.01 3.87 2.07
N ALA A 185 15.95 3.42 3.33
CA ALA A 185 17.06 3.59 4.26
C ALA A 185 18.27 2.69 3.95
N ALA A 186 18.04 1.57 3.26
CA ALA A 186 19.11 0.68 2.83
C ALA A 186 19.97 1.27 1.69
N TYR A 187 19.32 1.96 0.73
CA TYR A 187 20.00 2.34 -0.52
C TYR A 187 20.17 3.85 -0.73
N ASP A 188 19.35 4.70 -0.10
CA ASP A 188 19.47 6.16 -0.26
C ASP A 188 20.41 6.76 0.80
N LYS A 189 21.42 7.49 0.34
CA LYS A 189 22.46 8.07 1.21
C LYS A 189 21.93 9.03 2.29
N ARG A 190 20.83 9.75 2.03
CA ARG A 190 20.20 10.63 3.02
C ARG A 190 19.49 9.80 4.07
N ASN A 191 18.71 8.81 3.65
CA ASN A 191 17.93 7.96 4.54
C ASN A 191 18.85 7.01 5.36
N GLN A 192 20.00 6.61 4.82
CA GLN A 192 21.04 5.91 5.59
C GLN A 192 21.51 6.72 6.80
N LYS A 193 21.59 8.07 6.70
CA LYS A 193 21.94 8.92 7.86
C LYS A 193 20.87 8.85 8.95
N ILE A 194 19.59 8.76 8.56
CA ILE A 194 18.46 8.59 9.48
C ILE A 194 18.55 7.21 10.15
N ALA A 195 18.78 6.15 9.38
CA ALA A 195 18.94 4.80 9.91
C ALA A 195 20.14 4.71 10.89
N LYS A 196 21.28 5.33 10.55
CA LYS A 196 22.44 5.42 11.45
C LYS A 196 22.12 6.16 12.75
N ALA A 197 21.31 7.23 12.68
CA ALA A 197 20.86 7.95 13.87
C ALA A 197 19.93 7.09 14.74
N MET A 198 19.00 6.34 14.09
CA MET A 198 18.13 5.40 14.79
C MET A 198 18.91 4.32 15.53
N ILE A 199 19.94 3.73 14.88
CA ILE A 199 20.82 2.74 15.51
C ILE A 199 21.53 3.34 16.74
N LYS A 200 22.01 4.59 16.66
CA LYS A 200 22.62 5.26 17.82
C LYS A 200 21.64 5.43 18.98
N ILE A 201 20.39 5.78 18.68
CA ILE A 201 19.34 5.90 19.71
C ILE A 201 19.06 4.54 20.33
N LEU A 202 18.92 3.47 19.52
CA LEU A 202 18.70 2.12 20.01
C LEU A 202 19.85 1.64 20.90
N LYS A 203 21.10 1.86 20.51
CA LYS A 203 22.26 1.54 21.35
C LYS A 203 22.25 2.29 22.68
N HIS A 204 21.84 3.57 22.66
CA HIS A 204 21.80 4.38 23.88
C HIS A 204 20.64 3.98 24.81
N SER A 205 19.57 3.39 24.27
CA SER A 205 18.42 2.96 25.07
C SER A 205 18.68 1.75 25.96
N GLY A 206 19.75 1.01 25.72
CA GLY A 206 20.08 -0.23 26.42
C GLY A 206 19.19 -1.43 26.05
N LEU A 207 18.29 -1.28 25.07
CA LEU A 207 17.46 -2.36 24.55
C LEU A 207 18.27 -3.27 23.62
N SER A 208 18.02 -4.57 23.69
CA SER A 208 18.57 -5.52 22.73
C SER A 208 17.87 -5.33 21.37
N PHE A 209 18.63 -5.18 20.30
CA PHE A 209 18.06 -5.04 18.96
C PHE A 209 18.93 -5.68 17.89
N ALA A 210 18.29 -6.05 16.79
CA ALA A 210 18.96 -6.59 15.60
C ALA A 210 18.26 -6.09 14.32
N VAL A 211 18.92 -6.27 13.18
CA VAL A 211 18.33 -6.15 11.84
C VAL A 211 18.18 -7.54 11.21
N MET A 212 17.26 -7.69 10.28
CA MET A 212 17.00 -8.96 9.60
C MET A 212 17.83 -9.05 8.32
N GLN A 213 18.66 -10.08 8.17
CA GLN A 213 19.53 -10.28 6.99
C GLN A 213 18.72 -10.36 5.69
N GLU A 214 17.60 -11.09 5.71
CA GLU A 214 16.73 -11.39 4.56
C GLU A 214 15.67 -10.32 4.32
N GLU A 215 15.82 -9.13 4.92
CA GLU A 215 14.85 -8.05 4.74
C GLU A 215 14.76 -7.63 3.27
N MET A 216 13.56 -7.69 2.71
CA MET A 216 13.23 -7.19 1.38
C MET A 216 12.25 -6.02 1.45
N CYS A 217 11.94 -5.41 0.31
CA CYS A 217 10.84 -4.44 0.22
C CYS A 217 9.52 -5.06 0.70
N ASN A 218 8.73 -4.31 1.46
CA ASN A 218 7.40 -4.76 1.88
C ASN A 218 6.36 -4.78 0.75
N ALA A 219 6.77 -4.43 -0.48
CA ALA A 219 5.95 -4.36 -1.69
C ALA A 219 4.70 -3.46 -1.60
N GLU A 220 4.63 -2.54 -0.64
CA GLU A 220 3.52 -1.59 -0.51
C GLU A 220 3.20 -0.89 -1.83
N PHE A 221 4.24 -0.50 -2.58
CA PHE A 221 4.08 0.13 -3.89
C PHE A 221 3.28 -0.73 -4.87
N ALA A 222 3.54 -2.04 -4.93
CA ALA A 222 2.79 -2.95 -5.81
C ALA A 222 1.29 -2.92 -5.49
N ARG A 223 0.93 -3.00 -4.20
CA ARG A 223 -0.47 -2.91 -3.77
C ARG A 223 -1.11 -1.59 -4.18
N ARG A 224 -0.41 -0.45 -4.01
CA ARG A 224 -0.94 0.89 -4.33
C ARG A 224 -1.19 1.11 -5.82
N VAL A 225 -0.43 0.46 -6.68
CA VAL A 225 -0.63 0.57 -8.14
C VAL A 225 -1.61 -0.47 -8.70
N GLY A 226 -2.15 -1.36 -7.85
CA GLY A 226 -3.13 -2.37 -8.23
C GLY A 226 -2.54 -3.77 -8.43
N GLU A 227 -1.21 -3.94 -8.35
CA GLU A 227 -0.53 -5.24 -8.49
C GLU A 227 -0.60 -6.03 -7.17
N GLU A 228 -1.79 -6.52 -6.86
CA GLU A 228 -2.06 -7.22 -5.60
C GLU A 228 -1.38 -8.57 -5.53
N TYR A 229 -1.19 -9.27 -6.65
CA TYR A 229 -0.59 -10.60 -6.67
C TYR A 229 0.87 -10.57 -6.21
N LEU A 230 1.69 -9.69 -6.81
CA LEU A 230 3.07 -9.47 -6.38
C LEU A 230 3.13 -9.04 -4.91
N TYR A 231 2.22 -8.15 -4.49
CA TYR A 231 2.16 -7.71 -3.10
C TYR A 231 1.94 -8.88 -2.15
N GLN A 232 0.98 -9.77 -2.44
CA GLN A 232 0.66 -10.90 -1.56
C GLN A 232 1.80 -11.91 -1.45
N ILE A 233 2.44 -12.26 -2.57
CA ILE A 233 3.61 -13.14 -2.56
C ILE A 233 4.75 -12.55 -1.73
N GLN A 234 5.08 -11.29 -1.97
CA GLN A 234 6.17 -10.62 -1.25
C GLN A 234 5.86 -10.44 0.24
N THR A 235 4.60 -10.17 0.58
CA THR A 235 4.14 -10.06 1.96
C THR A 235 4.27 -11.40 2.68
N GLN A 236 3.83 -12.50 2.07
CA GLN A 236 3.94 -13.81 2.67
C GLN A 236 5.41 -14.20 2.91
N THR A 237 6.28 -13.97 1.92
CA THR A 237 7.72 -14.20 2.07
C THR A 237 8.30 -13.40 3.26
N ASN A 238 7.96 -12.13 3.36
CA ASN A 238 8.43 -11.29 4.48
C ASN A 238 7.87 -11.75 5.84
N ILE A 239 6.62 -12.20 5.90
CA ILE A 239 6.02 -12.75 7.12
C ILE A 239 6.77 -14.02 7.55
N ASP A 240 7.04 -14.92 6.62
CA ASP A 240 7.74 -16.18 6.89
C ASP A 240 9.17 -15.92 7.38
N ASN A 241 9.87 -14.94 6.80
CA ASN A 241 11.18 -14.51 7.27
C ASN A 241 11.10 -13.90 8.69
N LEU A 242 10.18 -12.97 8.94
CA LEU A 242 9.99 -12.37 10.26
C LEU A 242 9.70 -13.41 11.36
N ARG A 243 8.95 -14.47 11.03
CA ARG A 243 8.57 -15.54 11.97
C ARG A 243 9.70 -16.49 12.35
N GLN A 244 10.85 -16.38 11.70
CA GLN A 244 12.05 -17.13 12.10
C GLN A 244 12.71 -16.53 13.36
N TYR A 245 12.40 -15.27 13.68
CA TYR A 245 13.03 -14.51 14.75
C TYR A 245 12.11 -14.29 15.94
N ASN A 246 12.70 -14.19 17.13
CA ASN A 246 11.99 -13.93 18.38
C ASN A 246 12.23 -12.47 18.82
N PHE A 247 11.21 -11.66 18.79
CA PHE A 247 11.29 -10.24 19.18
C PHE A 247 9.99 -9.73 19.82
N THR A 248 10.11 -8.72 20.66
CA THR A 248 8.96 -8.10 21.33
C THR A 248 8.26 -7.07 20.44
N ARG A 249 9.03 -6.24 19.70
CA ARG A 249 8.51 -5.17 18.85
C ARG A 249 9.24 -5.12 17.52
N LEU A 250 8.46 -4.79 16.47
CA LEU A 250 9.00 -4.50 15.14
C LEU A 250 9.05 -2.97 14.95
N LEU A 251 10.24 -2.41 14.79
CA LEU A 251 10.43 -0.96 14.61
C LEU A 251 10.62 -0.62 13.14
N ALA A 252 9.85 0.31 12.61
CA ALA A 252 10.01 0.84 11.25
C ALA A 252 10.02 2.38 11.26
N ALA A 253 11.06 2.99 10.68
CA ALA A 253 11.15 4.45 10.58
C ALA A 253 10.42 5.01 9.35
N CYS A 254 10.23 4.21 8.30
CA CYS A 254 9.50 4.60 7.10
C CYS A 254 7.98 4.52 7.34
N PRO A 255 7.20 5.61 7.09
CA PRO A 255 5.75 5.60 7.29
C PRO A 255 5.02 4.60 6.39
N HIS A 256 5.52 4.33 5.19
CA HIS A 256 4.95 3.30 4.30
C HIS A 256 5.14 1.90 4.89
N CYS A 257 6.37 1.57 5.35
CA CYS A 257 6.63 0.30 6.00
C CYS A 257 5.81 0.16 7.29
N PHE A 258 5.75 1.21 8.11
CA PHE A 258 4.96 1.20 9.34
C PHE A 258 3.49 0.90 9.07
N ASN A 259 2.86 1.62 8.11
CA ASN A 259 1.45 1.41 7.77
C ASN A 259 1.20 -0.03 7.30
N THR A 260 2.04 -0.52 6.39
CA THR A 260 1.89 -1.85 5.79
C THR A 260 2.09 -2.96 6.84
N LEU A 261 3.17 -2.90 7.61
CA LEU A 261 3.46 -3.89 8.65
C LEU A 261 2.40 -3.92 9.75
N LYS A 262 1.91 -2.75 10.16
CA LYS A 262 0.94 -2.62 11.25
C LYS A 262 -0.50 -2.91 10.85
N ASN A 263 -0.92 -2.45 9.67
CA ASN A 263 -2.34 -2.41 9.30
C ASN A 263 -2.69 -3.40 8.19
N GLU A 264 -1.76 -3.75 7.31
CA GLU A 264 -2.05 -4.59 6.14
C GLU A 264 -1.52 -6.03 6.28
N TYR A 265 -0.36 -6.23 6.90
CA TYR A 265 0.16 -7.58 7.19
C TYR A 265 -0.79 -8.41 8.08
N PRO A 266 -1.52 -7.83 9.06
CA PRO A 266 -2.52 -8.59 9.85
C PRO A 266 -3.67 -9.21 9.03
N GLU A 267 -3.87 -8.83 7.77
CA GLU A 267 -4.83 -9.48 6.86
C GLU A 267 -4.33 -10.85 6.37
N PHE A 268 -3.06 -11.18 6.61
CA PHE A 268 -2.43 -12.44 6.25
C PHE A 268 -2.27 -13.34 7.47
N GLU A 269 -2.34 -14.65 7.24
CA GLU A 269 -2.09 -15.62 8.30
C GLU A 269 -0.71 -15.39 8.93
N ARG A 270 -0.65 -15.37 10.26
CA ARG A 270 0.57 -15.09 11.04
C ARG A 270 1.21 -13.70 10.80
N GLY A 271 0.54 -12.79 10.07
CA GLY A 271 1.06 -11.46 9.74
C GLY A 271 0.91 -10.42 10.86
N GLN A 272 0.41 -10.78 12.05
CA GLN A 272 0.24 -9.85 13.16
C GLN A 272 1.53 -9.69 13.97
N PHE A 273 2.04 -8.45 14.00
CA PHE A 273 3.23 -8.05 14.75
C PHE A 273 2.92 -6.82 15.63
N ASN A 274 3.70 -6.63 16.69
CA ASN A 274 3.66 -5.43 17.52
C ASN A 274 4.58 -4.36 16.89
N VAL A 275 4.01 -3.51 16.01
CA VAL A 275 4.73 -2.50 15.23
C VAL A 275 4.65 -1.12 15.89
#